data_1580a9fad95f20034ac954e0570a01d5
#
_entry.id   1580a9fad95f20034ac954e0570a01d5
#
_cell.length_a   1.000
_cell.length_b   1.000
_cell.length_c   1.000
_cell.angle_alpha   90.00
_cell.angle_beta   90.00
_cell.angle_gamma   90.00
#
_symmetry.space_group_name_H-M   'P 1'
#
loop_
_entity.id
_entity.type
_entity.pdbx_description
1 polymer ?
#
loop_
_entity_poly.entity_id
_entity_poly.type
_entity_poly.pdbx_seq_one_letter_code
_entity_poly.pdbx_strand_id
1 'polypeptide(L)'
;HKDSEILKLLFNNIDYYKNVSRIIYSECKDYQYELVEKRNKINYMSLSETLKIVKDFLKYINPTYPILLEKLINNGVVNIYDITDEKKFKEYGDEAYYARHNGNHTINIPLYHDINDAFTIIHEFMHYIVYLNRVSVDGFLFTEAISISHEMLFYDYLKQNKLYEEYLSSPIILRLLS
;
A
#
# COMPACT_ATOMS: atom_id res chain seq x y z
N HIS A 1 12.21 -11.79 18.48
CA HIS A 1 12.35 -11.24 19.84
C HIS A 1 11.87 -9.79 19.96
N LYS A 2 12.18 -8.91 19.00
CA LYS A 2 11.68 -7.51 19.01
C LYS A 2 10.16 -7.43 18.85
N ASP A 3 9.56 -8.25 18.00
CA ASP A 3 8.10 -8.29 17.84
C ASP A 3 7.38 -8.67 19.13
N SER A 4 7.97 -9.57 19.93
CA SER A 4 7.38 -9.95 21.23
C SER A 4 7.37 -8.79 22.24
N GLU A 5 8.35 -7.89 22.17
CA GLU A 5 8.40 -6.69 23.02
C GLU A 5 7.39 -5.64 22.55
N ILE A 6 7.30 -5.43 21.24
CA ILE A 6 6.31 -4.53 20.63
C ILE A 6 4.89 -5.04 20.93
N LEU A 7 4.64 -6.34 20.72
CA LEU A 7 3.35 -6.95 21.05
C LEU A 7 2.99 -6.79 22.52
N LYS A 8 3.94 -6.98 23.45
CA LYS A 8 3.71 -6.72 24.88
C LYS A 8 3.33 -5.26 25.14
N LEU A 9 4.02 -4.33 24.48
CA LEU A 9 3.73 -2.90 24.62
C LEU A 9 2.32 -2.57 24.07
N LEU A 10 1.94 -3.14 22.95
CA LEU A 10 0.59 -3.02 22.37
C LEU A 10 -0.46 -3.62 23.31
N PHE A 11 -0.26 -4.84 23.80
CA PHE A 11 -1.19 -5.49 24.73
C PHE A 11 -1.35 -4.75 26.03
N ASN A 12 -0.27 -4.18 26.59
CA ASN A 12 -0.33 -3.38 27.82
C ASN A 12 -1.09 -2.07 27.63
N ASN A 13 -1.25 -1.60 26.40
CA ASN A 13 -1.95 -0.36 26.07
C ASN A 13 -3.21 -0.59 25.21
N ILE A 14 -3.72 -1.84 25.18
CA ILE A 14 -4.81 -2.22 24.28
C ILE A 14 -6.07 -1.39 24.47
N ASP A 15 -6.40 -1.01 25.71
CA ASP A 15 -7.58 -0.19 25.98
C ASP A 15 -7.41 1.25 25.47
N TYR A 16 -6.19 1.77 25.52
CA TYR A 16 -5.87 3.05 24.88
C TYR A 16 -6.09 2.99 23.37
N TYR A 17 -5.53 1.99 22.70
CA TYR A 17 -5.70 1.83 21.24
C TYR A 17 -7.15 1.58 20.85
N LYS A 18 -7.90 0.78 21.63
CA LYS A 18 -9.34 0.58 21.41
C LYS A 18 -10.13 1.88 21.54
N ASN A 19 -9.77 2.73 22.49
CA ASN A 19 -10.44 4.02 22.68
C ASN A 19 -10.11 4.97 21.53
N VAL A 20 -8.84 5.05 21.12
CA VAL A 20 -8.42 5.85 19.96
C VAL A 20 -9.12 5.37 18.68
N SER A 21 -9.12 4.07 18.40
CA SER A 21 -9.82 3.50 17.25
C SER A 21 -11.32 3.80 17.27
N ARG A 22 -11.97 3.74 18.45
CA ARG A 22 -13.39 4.07 18.59
C ARG A 22 -13.68 5.53 18.30
N ILE A 23 -12.84 6.44 18.79
CA ILE A 23 -12.95 7.88 18.51
C ILE A 23 -12.78 8.13 17.01
N ILE A 24 -11.71 7.61 16.41
CA ILE A 24 -11.45 7.73 14.98
C ILE A 24 -12.64 7.17 14.17
N TYR A 25 -13.13 5.98 14.53
CA TYR A 25 -14.26 5.37 13.84
C TYR A 25 -15.54 6.20 13.98
N SER A 26 -15.85 6.74 15.17
CA SER A 26 -17.04 7.57 15.38
C SER A 26 -16.98 8.89 14.60
N GLU A 27 -15.81 9.53 14.58
CA GLU A 27 -15.60 10.79 13.84
C GLU A 27 -15.56 10.59 12.32
N CYS A 28 -15.09 9.42 11.86
CA CYS A 28 -14.94 9.13 10.44
C CYS A 28 -16.13 8.35 9.84
N LYS A 29 -17.09 7.90 10.64
CA LYS A 29 -18.20 7.06 10.17
C LYS A 29 -19.01 7.71 9.07
N ASP A 30 -19.39 8.97 9.25
CA ASP A 30 -20.17 9.70 8.25
C ASP A 30 -19.30 10.02 7.02
N TYR A 31 -18.00 10.23 7.23
CA TYR A 31 -17.02 10.44 6.17
C TYR A 31 -16.83 9.18 5.30
N GLN A 32 -16.90 7.99 5.89
CA GLN A 32 -16.80 6.73 5.12
C GLN A 32 -17.94 6.56 4.11
N TYR A 33 -19.17 6.92 4.48
CA TYR A 33 -20.31 6.88 3.55
C TYR A 33 -20.12 7.88 2.40
N GLU A 34 -19.71 9.09 2.70
CA GLU A 34 -19.42 10.12 1.70
C GLU A 34 -18.27 9.71 0.77
N LEU A 35 -17.27 9.02 1.30
CA LEU A 35 -16.11 8.51 0.56
C LEU A 35 -16.48 7.34 -0.34
N VAL A 36 -17.34 6.43 0.10
CA VAL A 36 -17.85 5.33 -0.72
C VAL A 36 -18.71 5.87 -1.88
N GLU A 37 -19.57 6.87 -1.62
CA GLU A 37 -20.31 7.53 -2.70
C GLU A 37 -19.39 8.30 -3.67
N LYS A 38 -18.36 8.95 -3.16
CA LYS A 38 -17.35 9.63 -3.99
C LYS A 38 -16.48 8.63 -4.76
N ARG A 39 -16.11 7.46 -4.18
CA ARG A 39 -15.41 6.37 -4.87
C ARG A 39 -16.13 5.93 -6.15
N ASN A 40 -17.46 5.83 -6.10
CA ASN A 40 -18.29 5.50 -7.26
C ASN A 40 -18.30 6.58 -8.36
N LYS A 41 -17.77 7.78 -8.08
CA LYS A 41 -17.60 8.90 -9.03
C LYS A 41 -16.14 9.16 -9.42
N ILE A 42 -15.20 8.36 -8.89
CA ILE A 42 -13.77 8.57 -9.09
C ILE A 42 -13.40 8.22 -10.54
N ASN A 43 -12.63 9.09 -11.15
CA ASN A 43 -12.08 8.90 -12.47
C ASN A 43 -11.30 7.59 -12.54
N TYR A 44 -11.71 6.73 -13.46
CA TYR A 44 -11.00 5.53 -13.83
C TYR A 44 -9.54 5.85 -14.11
N MET A 45 -8.65 5.18 -13.40
CA MET A 45 -7.22 5.33 -13.55
C MET A 45 -6.65 4.10 -14.27
N SER A 46 -6.09 4.29 -15.43
CA SER A 46 -5.49 3.19 -16.19
C SER A 46 -4.22 2.68 -15.50
N LEU A 47 -3.86 1.40 -15.72
CA LEU A 47 -2.58 0.85 -15.26
C LEU A 47 -1.38 1.70 -15.69
N SER A 48 -1.42 2.27 -16.91
CA SER A 48 -0.34 3.13 -17.42
C SER A 48 -0.19 4.40 -16.61
N GLU A 49 -1.29 5.04 -16.21
CA GLU A 49 -1.29 6.24 -15.36
C GLU A 49 -0.82 5.90 -13.96
N THR A 50 -1.33 4.81 -13.38
CA THR A 50 -0.90 4.29 -12.08
C THR A 50 0.61 4.04 -12.07
N LEU A 51 1.13 3.29 -13.03
CA LEU A 51 2.56 2.99 -13.12
C LEU A 51 3.41 4.24 -13.38
N LYS A 52 2.89 5.21 -14.12
CA LYS A 52 3.60 6.48 -14.35
C LYS A 52 3.81 7.21 -13.03
N ILE A 53 2.76 7.44 -12.25
CA ILE A 53 2.86 8.20 -11.00
C ILE A 53 3.70 7.46 -9.94
N VAL A 54 3.58 6.14 -9.87
CA VAL A 54 4.42 5.30 -9.01
C VAL A 54 5.90 5.44 -9.40
N LYS A 55 6.23 5.33 -10.69
CA LYS A 55 7.61 5.47 -11.16
C LYS A 55 8.16 6.88 -10.91
N ASP A 56 7.37 7.92 -11.09
CA ASP A 56 7.77 9.30 -10.82
C ASP A 56 8.10 9.49 -9.33
N PHE A 57 7.26 9.00 -8.44
CA PHE A 57 7.53 9.00 -7.00
C PHE A 57 8.75 8.15 -6.63
N LEU A 58 8.83 6.92 -7.12
CA LEU A 58 9.97 6.04 -6.83
C LEU A 58 11.28 6.66 -7.29
N LYS A 59 11.29 7.36 -8.43
CA LYS A 59 12.45 8.11 -8.92
C LYS A 59 12.84 9.25 -7.98
N TYR A 60 11.85 9.91 -7.36
CA TYR A 60 12.08 10.95 -6.36
C TYR A 60 12.77 10.38 -5.11
N ILE A 61 12.40 9.17 -4.68
CA ILE A 61 13.03 8.48 -3.53
C ILE A 61 14.42 7.94 -3.90
N ASN A 62 14.51 7.19 -5.01
CA ASN A 62 15.75 6.60 -5.49
C ASN A 62 15.66 6.35 -7.00
N PRO A 63 16.59 6.92 -7.81
CA PRO A 63 16.53 6.80 -9.26
C PRO A 63 16.64 5.38 -9.81
N THR A 64 17.10 4.41 -9.00
CA THR A 64 17.19 3.00 -9.41
C THR A 64 15.88 2.22 -9.19
N TYR A 65 14.97 2.70 -8.34
CA TYR A 65 13.74 1.98 -7.99
C TYR A 65 12.76 1.81 -9.15
N PRO A 66 12.51 2.81 -10.01
CA PRO A 66 11.65 2.61 -11.19
C PRO A 66 12.17 1.53 -12.13
N ILE A 67 13.48 1.48 -12.33
CA ILE A 67 14.14 0.49 -13.19
C ILE A 67 13.97 -0.91 -12.59
N LEU A 68 14.12 -1.03 -11.27
CA LEU A 68 13.93 -2.29 -10.56
C LEU A 68 12.48 -2.75 -10.65
N LEU A 69 11.51 -1.87 -10.37
CA LEU A 69 10.08 -2.21 -10.48
C LEU A 69 9.74 -2.72 -11.87
N GLU A 70 10.20 -2.03 -12.93
CA GLU A 70 9.97 -2.44 -14.31
C GLU A 70 10.58 -3.82 -14.60
N LYS A 71 11.79 -4.08 -14.13
CA LYS A 71 12.44 -5.39 -14.25
C LYS A 71 11.62 -6.49 -13.54
N LEU A 72 11.08 -6.21 -12.37
CA LEU A 72 10.26 -7.17 -11.62
C LEU A 72 8.94 -7.48 -12.34
N ILE A 73 8.30 -6.47 -12.93
CA ILE A 73 7.09 -6.66 -13.76
C ILE A 73 7.44 -7.52 -14.98
N ASN A 74 8.48 -7.17 -15.71
CA ASN A 74 8.87 -7.88 -16.93
C ASN A 74 9.30 -9.34 -16.68
N ASN A 75 9.82 -9.63 -15.49
CA ASN A 75 10.21 -10.97 -15.08
C ASN A 75 9.07 -11.77 -14.40
N GLY A 76 7.87 -11.22 -14.30
CA GLY A 76 6.73 -11.88 -13.67
C GLY A 76 6.84 -12.05 -12.14
N VAL A 77 7.73 -11.28 -11.50
CA VAL A 77 7.81 -11.22 -10.04
C VAL A 77 6.69 -10.35 -9.49
N VAL A 78 6.38 -9.25 -10.19
CA VAL A 78 5.23 -8.39 -9.90
C VAL A 78 4.14 -8.68 -10.92
N ASN A 79 3.04 -9.24 -10.44
CA ASN A 79 1.84 -9.55 -11.21
C ASN A 79 0.77 -8.52 -10.88
N ILE A 80 0.47 -7.67 -11.83
CA ILE A 80 -0.61 -6.68 -11.72
C ILE A 80 -1.75 -7.15 -12.63
N TYR A 81 -2.95 -7.26 -12.09
CA TYR A 81 -4.11 -7.80 -12.81
C TYR A 81 -5.38 -7.05 -12.47
N ASP A 82 -6.26 -6.96 -13.46
CA ASP A 82 -7.58 -6.38 -13.27
C ASP A 82 -8.43 -7.27 -12.34
N ILE A 83 -9.10 -6.67 -11.36
CA ILE A 83 -9.97 -7.40 -10.43
C ILE A 83 -11.13 -8.11 -11.13
N THR A 84 -11.48 -7.68 -12.35
CA THR A 84 -12.51 -8.30 -13.17
C THR A 84 -12.00 -9.49 -14.01
N ASP A 85 -10.69 -9.75 -14.02
CA ASP A 85 -10.13 -10.96 -14.65
C ASP A 85 -10.42 -12.17 -13.75
N GLU A 86 -11.52 -12.87 -14.05
CA GLU A 86 -11.98 -14.03 -13.27
C GLU A 86 -10.90 -15.13 -13.08
N LYS A 87 -10.02 -15.32 -14.07
CA LYS A 87 -8.96 -16.31 -14.00
C LYS A 87 -7.90 -15.88 -12.98
N LYS A 88 -7.45 -14.65 -13.06
CA LYS A 88 -6.46 -14.07 -12.14
C LYS A 88 -7.02 -13.94 -10.73
N PHE A 89 -8.28 -13.52 -10.62
CA PHE A 89 -8.98 -13.46 -9.35
C PHE A 89 -9.06 -14.82 -8.65
N LYS A 90 -9.36 -15.90 -9.39
CA LYS A 90 -9.37 -17.26 -8.82
C LYS A 90 -7.99 -17.77 -8.43
N GLU A 91 -6.94 -17.32 -9.12
CA GLU A 91 -5.56 -17.74 -8.88
C GLU A 91 -4.92 -16.97 -7.70
N TYR A 92 -5.16 -15.67 -7.58
CA TYR A 92 -4.44 -14.77 -6.67
C TYR A 92 -5.32 -14.10 -5.60
N GLY A 93 -6.65 -14.06 -5.78
CA GLY A 93 -7.58 -13.41 -4.84
C GLY A 93 -7.79 -11.93 -5.12
N ASP A 94 -8.30 -11.23 -4.12
CA ASP A 94 -8.64 -9.80 -4.13
C ASP A 94 -7.75 -8.95 -3.22
N GLU A 95 -6.80 -9.58 -2.53
CA GLU A 95 -5.83 -8.89 -1.67
C GLU A 95 -4.48 -8.77 -2.36
N ALA A 96 -3.85 -7.62 -2.21
CA ALA A 96 -2.45 -7.45 -2.60
C ALA A 96 -1.55 -8.09 -1.56
N TYR A 97 -0.48 -8.73 -2.01
CA TYR A 97 0.48 -9.31 -1.10
C TYR A 97 1.87 -9.49 -1.72
N TYR A 98 2.88 -9.35 -0.88
CA TYR A 98 4.22 -9.84 -1.12
C TYR A 98 4.41 -11.20 -0.46
N ALA A 99 4.92 -12.17 -1.20
CA ALA A 99 5.27 -13.49 -0.69
C ALA A 99 6.69 -13.89 -1.06
N ARG A 100 7.29 -14.68 -0.17
CA ARG A 100 8.58 -15.30 -0.41
C ARG A 100 8.50 -16.80 -0.12
N HIS A 101 8.82 -17.61 -1.12
CA HIS A 101 8.88 -19.05 -0.97
C HIS A 101 10.15 -19.61 -1.61
N ASN A 102 10.97 -20.34 -0.84
CA ASN A 102 12.22 -20.98 -1.32
C ASN A 102 13.17 -20.01 -2.07
N GLY A 103 13.27 -18.75 -1.60
CA GLY A 103 14.11 -17.73 -2.23
C GLY A 103 13.48 -17.04 -3.43
N ASN A 104 12.34 -17.49 -3.92
CA ASN A 104 11.56 -16.81 -4.95
C ASN A 104 10.65 -15.76 -4.32
N HIS A 105 10.48 -14.66 -5.03
CA HIS A 105 9.64 -13.55 -4.63
C HIS A 105 8.44 -13.44 -5.56
N THR A 106 7.30 -13.10 -5.01
CA THR A 106 6.08 -12.82 -5.76
C THR A 106 5.38 -11.65 -5.13
N ILE A 107 4.92 -10.72 -5.95
CA ILE A 107 4.07 -9.60 -5.57
C ILE A 107 2.83 -9.69 -6.45
N ASN A 108 1.65 -9.81 -5.85
CA ASN A 108 0.39 -9.88 -6.57
C ASN A 108 -0.44 -8.65 -6.20
N ILE A 109 -0.95 -7.93 -7.20
CA ILE A 109 -1.65 -6.67 -7.02
C ILE A 109 -2.91 -6.66 -7.89
N PRO A 110 -4.10 -6.77 -7.27
CA PRO A 110 -5.37 -6.53 -7.95
C PRO A 110 -5.54 -5.04 -8.22
N LEU A 111 -5.98 -4.67 -9.41
CA LEU A 111 -6.30 -3.30 -9.79
C LEU A 111 -7.79 -3.03 -9.62
N TYR A 112 -8.09 -1.98 -8.89
CA TYR A 112 -9.42 -1.39 -8.72
C TYR A 112 -9.62 -0.15 -9.61
N HIS A 113 -8.56 0.27 -10.33
CA HIS A 113 -8.54 1.41 -11.22
C HIS A 113 -8.76 2.75 -10.53
N ASP A 114 -8.19 2.90 -9.33
CA ASP A 114 -8.20 4.15 -8.57
C ASP A 114 -6.79 4.50 -8.04
N ILE A 115 -6.65 5.66 -7.38
CA ILE A 115 -5.37 6.12 -6.84
C ILE A 115 -4.80 5.17 -5.77
N ASN A 116 -5.64 4.37 -5.09
CA ASN A 116 -5.17 3.43 -4.08
C ASN A 116 -4.30 2.33 -4.69
N ASP A 117 -4.49 2.00 -5.96
CA ASP A 117 -3.62 1.05 -6.66
C ASP A 117 -2.16 1.51 -6.64
N ALA A 118 -1.92 2.83 -6.77
CA ALA A 118 -0.56 3.39 -6.68
C ALA A 118 0.03 3.23 -5.27
N PHE A 119 -0.75 3.49 -4.22
CA PHE A 119 -0.34 3.26 -2.83
C PHE A 119 -0.01 1.78 -2.59
N THR A 120 -0.87 0.90 -3.07
CA THR A 120 -0.70 -0.56 -2.94
C THR A 120 0.57 -1.06 -3.65
N ILE A 121 0.82 -0.59 -4.88
CA ILE A 121 2.06 -0.95 -5.60
C ILE A 121 3.30 -0.51 -4.83
N ILE A 122 3.29 0.70 -4.27
CA ILE A 122 4.40 1.24 -3.47
C ILE A 122 4.60 0.39 -2.21
N HIS A 123 3.52 0.07 -1.50
CA HIS A 123 3.54 -0.75 -0.28
C HIS A 123 4.23 -2.10 -0.52
N GLU A 124 3.71 -2.88 -1.47
CA GLU A 124 4.21 -4.22 -1.77
C GLU A 124 5.64 -4.19 -2.35
N PHE A 125 5.95 -3.18 -3.16
CA PHE A 125 7.30 -2.99 -3.66
C PHE A 125 8.29 -2.70 -2.52
N MET A 126 7.90 -1.97 -1.48
CA MET A 126 8.76 -1.68 -0.35
C MET A 126 9.05 -2.90 0.51
N HIS A 127 8.15 -3.87 0.64
CA HIS A 127 8.45 -5.16 1.24
C HIS A 127 9.61 -5.86 0.50
N TYR A 128 9.59 -5.83 -0.83
CA TYR A 128 10.68 -6.37 -1.63
C TYR A 128 11.99 -5.62 -1.43
N ILE A 129 11.97 -4.29 -1.35
CA ILE A 129 13.16 -3.44 -1.11
C ILE A 129 13.79 -3.73 0.25
N VAL A 130 12.98 -3.83 1.31
CA VAL A 130 13.46 -4.19 2.66
C VAL A 130 14.21 -5.51 2.63
N TYR A 131 13.66 -6.50 1.93
CA TYR A 131 14.31 -7.79 1.79
C TYR A 131 15.64 -7.70 1.04
N LEU A 132 15.70 -6.99 -0.10
CA LEU A 132 16.94 -6.84 -0.90
C LEU A 132 18.08 -6.23 -0.10
N ASN A 133 17.77 -5.25 0.72
CA ASN A 133 18.78 -4.55 1.52
C ASN A 133 19.29 -5.38 2.71
N ARG A 134 18.82 -6.64 2.84
CA ARG A 134 19.15 -7.51 3.96
C ARG A 134 19.07 -6.80 5.31
N VAL A 135 18.17 -5.84 5.41
CA VAL A 135 17.85 -5.25 6.68
C VAL A 135 17.37 -6.43 7.51
N SER A 136 18.19 -6.86 8.47
CA SER A 136 17.84 -7.91 9.42
C SER A 136 16.75 -7.32 10.32
N VAL A 137 15.58 -7.23 9.75
CA VAL A 137 14.39 -6.75 10.43
C VAL A 137 13.73 -7.98 10.96
N ASP A 138 14.02 -8.27 12.20
CA ASP A 138 13.35 -9.33 12.93
C ASP A 138 11.90 -8.88 13.21
N GLY A 139 11.04 -8.97 12.20
CA GLY A 139 9.62 -8.86 12.45
C GLY A 139 8.78 -8.22 11.34
N PHE A 140 7.62 -8.82 11.15
CA PHE A 140 6.56 -8.37 10.25
C PHE A 140 6.16 -6.90 10.51
N LEU A 141 5.97 -6.51 11.78
CA LEU A 141 5.55 -5.15 12.16
C LEU A 141 6.52 -4.06 11.69
N PHE A 142 7.80 -4.35 11.59
CA PHE A 142 8.76 -3.36 11.14
C PHE A 142 8.74 -3.23 9.61
N THR A 143 8.55 -4.32 8.87
CA THR A 143 8.40 -4.26 7.41
C THR A 143 7.16 -3.49 7.04
N GLU A 144 6.04 -3.72 7.74
CA GLU A 144 4.82 -2.94 7.59
C GLU A 144 5.04 -1.45 7.88
N ALA A 145 5.73 -1.11 8.97
CA ALA A 145 6.01 0.29 9.32
C ALA A 145 6.82 1.00 8.22
N ILE A 146 7.76 0.31 7.56
CA ILE A 146 8.52 0.87 6.43
C ILE A 146 7.60 1.08 5.22
N SER A 147 6.78 0.10 4.86
CA SER A 147 5.85 0.19 3.74
C SER A 147 4.86 1.34 3.95
N ILE A 148 4.21 1.41 5.11
CA ILE A 148 3.29 2.50 5.49
C ILE A 148 4.00 3.87 5.47
N SER A 149 5.25 3.96 5.93
CA SER A 149 6.01 5.20 5.88
C SER A 149 6.21 5.70 4.45
N HIS A 150 6.42 4.79 3.49
CA HIS A 150 6.55 5.16 2.08
C HIS A 150 5.22 5.55 1.45
N GLU A 151 4.11 4.99 1.91
CA GLU A 151 2.79 5.47 1.52
C GLU A 151 2.55 6.91 2.01
N MET A 152 2.94 7.22 3.24
CA MET A 152 2.85 8.58 3.78
C MET A 152 3.73 9.56 2.99
N LEU A 153 4.96 9.16 2.63
CA LEU A 153 5.83 9.95 1.76
C LEU A 153 5.23 10.16 0.36
N PHE A 154 4.55 9.14 -0.17
CA PHE A 154 3.85 9.26 -1.44
C PHE A 154 2.67 10.23 -1.37
N TYR A 155 1.90 10.16 -0.29
CA TYR A 155 0.84 11.15 -0.04
C TYR A 155 1.39 12.57 -0.02
N ASP A 156 2.47 12.82 0.72
CA ASP A 156 3.12 14.13 0.78
C ASP A 156 3.65 14.57 -0.58
N TYR A 157 4.22 13.65 -1.35
CA TYR A 157 4.66 13.90 -2.72
C TYR A 157 3.50 14.34 -3.61
N LEU A 158 2.36 13.65 -3.56
CA LEU A 158 1.16 14.03 -4.32
C LEU A 158 0.67 15.41 -3.95
N LYS A 159 0.59 15.70 -2.65
CA LYS A 159 0.15 16.99 -2.11
C LYS A 159 1.08 18.12 -2.52
N GLN A 160 2.38 17.97 -2.40
CA GLN A 160 3.37 18.97 -2.78
C GLN A 160 3.34 19.29 -4.28
N ASN A 161 3.05 18.27 -5.10
CA ASN A 161 2.96 18.43 -6.56
C ASN A 161 1.54 18.76 -7.04
N LYS A 162 0.58 18.98 -6.14
CA LYS A 162 -0.83 19.26 -6.44
C LYS A 162 -1.47 18.22 -7.36
N LEU A 163 -1.11 16.97 -7.14
CA LEU A 163 -1.64 15.84 -7.89
C LEU A 163 -2.74 15.15 -7.08
N TYR A 164 -3.87 14.91 -7.70
CA TYR A 164 -4.98 14.15 -7.11
C TYR A 164 -5.49 14.70 -5.76
N GLU A 165 -5.42 16.02 -5.54
CA GLU A 165 -5.79 16.67 -4.25
C GLU A 165 -7.21 16.31 -3.80
N GLU A 166 -8.14 16.17 -4.75
CA GLU A 166 -9.54 15.81 -4.50
C GLU A 166 -9.74 14.38 -3.96
N TYR A 167 -8.72 13.52 -4.13
CA TYR A 167 -8.74 12.12 -3.68
C TYR A 167 -7.89 11.87 -2.43
N LEU A 168 -7.05 12.83 -2.06
CA LEU A 168 -6.07 12.65 -0.97
C LEU A 168 -6.69 12.66 0.42
N SER A 169 -7.92 13.13 0.58
CA SER A 169 -8.64 13.02 1.87
C SER A 169 -9.11 11.61 2.18
N SER A 170 -9.16 10.72 1.18
CA SER A 170 -9.73 9.37 1.27
C SER A 170 -8.74 8.26 1.69
N PRO A 171 -7.55 8.11 1.06
CA PRO A 171 -6.72 6.91 1.25
C PRO A 171 -6.12 6.78 2.65
N ILE A 172 -5.66 7.88 3.25
CA ILE A 172 -5.02 7.84 4.57
C ILE A 172 -6.03 7.50 5.66
N ILE A 173 -7.23 8.07 5.61
CA ILE A 173 -8.27 7.80 6.60
C ILE A 173 -8.68 6.32 6.54
N LEU A 174 -8.84 5.77 5.34
CA LEU A 174 -9.21 4.36 5.17
C LEU A 174 -8.12 3.40 5.65
N ARG A 175 -6.83 3.73 5.46
CA ARG A 175 -5.71 2.89 5.93
C ARG A 175 -5.41 3.03 7.41
N LEU A 176 -5.72 4.17 8.03
CA LEU A 176 -5.64 4.32 9.48
C LEU A 176 -6.79 3.59 10.20
N LEU A 177 -7.84 3.20 9.47
CA LEU A 177 -9.02 2.52 10.00
C LEU A 177 -9.05 1.01 9.70
N SER A 178 -8.22 0.53 8.79
CA SER A 178 -8.02 -0.89 8.49
C SER A 178 -6.96 -1.51 9.38
#